data_d40ab507580bdae8249dd78082589214
#
_entry.id   d40ab507580bdae8249dd78082589214
#
_cell.length_a   1.000
_cell.length_b   1.000
_cell.length_c   1.000
_cell.angle_alpha   90.00
_cell.angle_beta   90.00
_cell.angle_gamma   90.00
#
_symmetry.space_group_name_H-M   'P 1'
#
loop_
_entity.id
_entity.type
_entity.pdbx_description
1 polymer ?
#
loop_
_entity_poly.entity_id
_entity_poly.type
_entity_poly.pdbx_seq_one_letter_code
_entity_poly.pdbx_strand_id
1 'polypeptide(L)'
;MAAVAGLGVSVSFLGRAAFAASEGDLARRKLVVVICRGGMDGLSVSPPVGDRDYAALRGRIAIAPFGQPGGALKLDDTFGLHPALAQVHQLALAGQARICPAVATPDRARSHFEAQDVLESGVTVAYGAGSGWLTRTLQALAPARKVEALSVGGTAPLILRGPIQAGSWSPGGLEGRDERLPRILADLYAKDPLLGPALASGLQTQSMAKAAAALAEAQNSGGDQPVMAQSTTSMAAANMATAPGTEPAGNGKTGGLAGNPAAARQVGTTVAELMRAPDGPQIVAISIDNFDTHANQGAATGLLAGRLTYLDEVLGGLASGLGDEWKNTVVVAATEFGRTARVNGTGGTDHGTASTALVLGGALKQTGIVGDWPTLQQARLFENRDTAPTLDMRALFKGVLAEHLGVDRRALDTAVFPDSAQVQPARGVVA
;
A
#
# COMPACT_ATOMS: atom_id res chain seq x y z
N MET A 1 -67.78 -27.58 24.16
CA MET A 1 -66.91 -27.10 23.10
C MET A 1 -66.33 -25.77 23.49
N ALA A 2 -65.08 -25.75 23.94
CA ALA A 2 -64.41 -24.53 24.39
C ALA A 2 -63.35 -24.16 23.30
N ALA A 3 -63.49 -22.99 22.72
CA ALA A 3 -62.57 -22.43 21.78
C ALA A 3 -61.39 -21.81 22.55
N VAL A 4 -60.15 -22.27 22.27
CA VAL A 4 -58.92 -21.67 22.77
C VAL A 4 -58.47 -20.65 21.74
N ALA A 5 -58.55 -19.37 22.12
CA ALA A 5 -57.96 -18.28 21.34
C ALA A 5 -56.46 -18.23 21.57
N GLY A 6 -55.67 -18.55 20.56
CA GLY A 6 -54.23 -18.41 20.57
C GLY A 6 -53.82 -16.94 20.37
N LEU A 7 -53.18 -16.32 21.36
CA LEU A 7 -52.51 -15.03 21.28
C LEU A 7 -51.15 -15.22 20.53
N GLY A 8 -51.17 -14.88 19.27
CA GLY A 8 -49.91 -14.78 18.47
C GLY A 8 -49.12 -13.52 18.88
N VAL A 9 -48.01 -13.70 19.56
CA VAL A 9 -47.03 -12.62 19.77
C VAL A 9 -46.20 -12.47 18.53
N SER A 10 -46.47 -11.43 17.76
CA SER A 10 -45.61 -11.02 16.63
C SER A 10 -44.41 -10.29 17.18
N VAL A 11 -43.25 -10.98 17.24
CA VAL A 11 -41.97 -10.34 17.48
C VAL A 11 -41.50 -9.72 16.16
N SER A 12 -41.71 -8.41 16.00
CA SER A 12 -41.14 -7.65 14.92
C SER A 12 -39.64 -7.47 15.18
N PHE A 13 -38.82 -8.29 14.54
CA PHE A 13 -37.40 -8.00 14.40
C PHE A 13 -37.26 -6.77 13.48
N LEU A 14 -37.08 -5.59 14.06
CA LEU A 14 -36.49 -4.46 13.38
C LEU A 14 -34.99 -4.80 13.15
N GLY A 15 -34.75 -5.72 12.22
CA GLY A 15 -33.43 -5.92 11.66
C GLY A 15 -33.04 -4.62 10.97
N ARG A 16 -31.96 -3.99 11.42
CA ARG A 16 -31.21 -3.03 10.60
C ARG A 16 -30.96 -3.76 9.30
N ALA A 17 -31.56 -3.27 8.21
CA ALA A 17 -31.22 -3.70 6.87
C ALA A 17 -29.75 -3.32 6.61
N ALA A 18 -28.85 -4.25 6.90
CA ALA A 18 -27.57 -4.27 6.25
C ALA A 18 -27.91 -4.44 4.78
N PHE A 19 -27.70 -3.41 3.98
CA PHE A 19 -27.74 -3.54 2.53
C PHE A 19 -26.59 -4.48 2.17
N ALA A 20 -26.87 -5.77 2.07
CA ALA A 20 -25.97 -6.72 1.47
C ALA A 20 -25.79 -6.25 0.02
N ALA A 21 -24.56 -5.87 -0.33
CA ALA A 21 -24.23 -5.54 -1.71
C ALA A 21 -24.62 -6.74 -2.59
N SER A 22 -25.20 -6.48 -3.75
CA SER A 22 -25.55 -7.56 -4.67
C SER A 22 -24.28 -8.33 -5.08
N GLU A 23 -24.38 -9.60 -5.44
CA GLU A 23 -23.24 -10.39 -5.96
C GLU A 23 -22.56 -9.68 -7.14
N GLY A 24 -23.34 -9.02 -8.00
CA GLY A 24 -22.83 -8.22 -9.12
C GLY A 24 -22.02 -7.01 -8.67
N ASP A 25 -22.41 -6.35 -7.56
CA ASP A 25 -21.64 -5.23 -7.01
C ASP A 25 -20.33 -5.71 -6.37
N LEU A 26 -20.36 -6.85 -5.66
CA LEU A 26 -19.17 -7.45 -5.09
C LEU A 26 -18.15 -7.88 -6.16
N ALA A 27 -18.64 -8.37 -7.32
CA ALA A 27 -17.80 -8.78 -8.43
C ALA A 27 -17.00 -7.63 -9.07
N ARG A 28 -17.47 -6.39 -8.92
CA ARG A 28 -16.79 -5.19 -9.45
C ARG A 28 -15.76 -4.60 -8.49
N ARG A 29 -15.79 -4.99 -7.21
CA ARG A 29 -14.93 -4.39 -6.19
C ARG A 29 -13.49 -4.79 -6.38
N LYS A 30 -12.60 -3.80 -6.31
CA LYS A 30 -11.17 -3.92 -6.52
C LYS A 30 -10.41 -3.54 -5.26
N LEU A 31 -9.38 -4.30 -4.94
CA LEU A 31 -8.50 -4.04 -3.80
C LEU A 31 -7.05 -3.96 -4.26
N VAL A 32 -6.37 -2.89 -3.89
CA VAL A 32 -4.92 -2.76 -4.07
C VAL A 32 -4.27 -2.66 -2.70
N VAL A 33 -3.26 -3.49 -2.46
CA VAL A 33 -2.44 -3.44 -1.25
C VAL A 33 -1.04 -3.00 -1.65
N VAL A 34 -0.58 -1.87 -1.13
CA VAL A 34 0.76 -1.33 -1.36
C VAL A 34 1.60 -1.58 -0.11
N ILE A 35 2.66 -2.37 -0.23
CA ILE A 35 3.60 -2.64 0.85
C ILE A 35 4.79 -1.71 0.69
N CYS A 36 4.93 -0.74 1.61
CA CYS A 36 6.05 0.19 1.67
C CYS A 36 7.16 -0.42 2.53
N ARG A 37 8.09 -1.15 1.90
CA ARG A 37 9.13 -1.93 2.59
C ARG A 37 10.26 -1.05 3.11
N GLY A 38 10.68 -1.31 4.33
CA GLY A 38 11.76 -0.59 5.02
C GLY A 38 11.28 0.22 6.22
N GLY A 39 10.13 -0.09 6.79
CA GLY A 39 9.64 0.61 7.97
C GLY A 39 9.35 2.08 7.68
N MET A 40 8.37 2.36 6.85
CA MET A 40 7.98 3.72 6.48
C MET A 40 7.65 4.58 7.71
N ASP A 41 8.28 5.75 7.82
CA ASP A 41 8.15 6.65 8.96
C ASP A 41 6.77 7.34 9.01
N GLY A 42 5.86 6.78 9.80
CA GLY A 42 4.48 7.26 9.92
C GLY A 42 4.37 8.70 10.40
N LEU A 43 5.28 9.17 11.27
CA LEU A 43 5.31 10.55 11.77
C LEU A 43 5.75 11.56 10.70
N SER A 44 6.39 11.10 9.63
CA SER A 44 6.67 11.93 8.46
C SER A 44 5.60 11.79 7.38
N VAL A 45 4.99 10.61 7.21
CA VAL A 45 3.87 10.39 6.27
C VAL A 45 2.66 11.24 6.63
N SER A 46 2.23 11.16 7.89
CA SER A 46 1.13 11.94 8.45
C SER A 46 1.60 12.69 9.70
N PRO A 47 2.34 13.80 9.52
CA PRO A 47 2.91 14.55 10.64
C PRO A 47 1.82 15.12 11.54
N PRO A 48 1.83 14.76 12.84
CA PRO A 48 0.90 15.33 13.81
C PRO A 48 1.42 16.70 14.30
N VAL A 49 1.48 17.68 13.39
CA VAL A 49 2.04 19.02 13.70
C VAL A 49 1.24 19.77 14.75
N GLY A 50 -0.01 19.37 15.02
CA GLY A 50 -0.80 19.90 16.15
C GLY A 50 -0.47 19.25 17.49
N ASP A 51 0.31 18.17 17.52
CA ASP A 51 0.81 17.57 18.76
C ASP A 51 2.00 18.39 19.28
N ARG A 52 1.89 18.91 20.49
CA ARG A 52 2.87 19.83 21.09
C ARG A 52 4.29 19.26 21.21
N ASP A 53 4.42 17.92 21.30
CA ASP A 53 5.70 17.25 21.49
C ASP A 53 6.35 16.86 20.13
N TYR A 54 5.63 16.99 19.00
CA TYR A 54 6.09 16.60 17.69
C TYR A 54 7.39 17.28 17.25
N ALA A 55 7.40 18.61 17.25
CA ALA A 55 8.55 19.37 16.76
C ALA A 55 9.82 19.11 17.57
N ALA A 56 9.70 18.99 18.89
CA ALA A 56 10.83 18.73 19.79
C ALA A 56 11.41 17.32 19.58
N LEU A 57 10.56 16.32 19.33
CA LEU A 57 11.00 14.95 19.08
C LEU A 57 11.66 14.81 17.71
N ARG A 58 11.09 15.42 16.69
CA ARG A 58 11.56 15.30 15.31
C ARG A 58 12.74 16.21 14.97
N GLY A 59 12.93 17.30 15.71
CA GLY A 59 14.06 18.21 15.53
C GLY A 59 14.23 18.61 14.05
N ARG A 60 15.41 18.35 13.47
CA ARG A 60 15.74 18.74 12.09
C ARG A 60 14.96 18.02 10.98
N ILE A 61 14.26 16.94 11.30
CA ILE A 61 13.41 16.22 10.34
C ILE A 61 11.91 16.49 10.56
N ALA A 62 11.57 17.43 11.44
CA ALA A 62 10.19 17.85 11.64
C ALA A 62 9.64 18.52 10.36
N ILE A 63 8.46 18.11 9.95
CA ILE A 63 7.71 18.83 8.92
C ILE A 63 7.18 20.13 9.53
N ALA A 64 7.30 21.24 8.81
CA ALA A 64 6.85 22.55 9.28
C ALA A 64 5.32 22.57 9.50
N PRO A 65 4.82 23.47 10.36
CA PRO A 65 3.37 23.64 10.58
C PRO A 65 2.60 23.98 9.30
N PHE A 66 1.28 23.84 9.39
CA PHE A 66 0.36 24.18 8.31
C PHE A 66 0.56 25.62 7.80
N GLY A 67 0.49 25.79 6.48
CA GLY A 67 0.63 27.09 5.82
C GLY A 67 2.06 27.66 5.75
N GLN A 68 3.04 26.99 6.30
CA GLN A 68 4.45 27.35 6.16
C GLN A 68 5.06 26.75 4.88
N PRO A 69 6.11 27.36 4.30
CA PRO A 69 6.82 26.73 3.19
C PRO A 69 7.34 25.34 3.56
N GLY A 70 7.02 24.33 2.73
CA GLY A 70 7.35 22.92 3.04
C GLY A 70 6.58 22.34 4.24
N GLY A 71 5.51 23.01 4.68
CA GLY A 71 4.68 22.58 5.81
C GLY A 71 3.74 21.43 5.45
N ALA A 72 3.19 20.82 6.48
CA ALA A 72 2.23 19.74 6.36
C ALA A 72 0.97 20.18 5.60
N LEU A 73 0.48 19.30 4.74
CA LEU A 73 -0.79 19.50 4.02
C LEU A 73 -1.93 19.14 4.98
N LYS A 74 -2.70 20.13 5.42
CA LYS A 74 -3.68 20.02 6.50
C LYS A 74 -4.76 18.98 6.20
N LEU A 75 -5.00 18.06 7.15
CA LEU A 75 -6.16 17.16 7.18
C LEU A 75 -7.16 17.59 8.27
N ASP A 76 -6.65 17.81 9.49
CA ASP A 76 -7.41 18.34 10.63
C ASP A 76 -6.50 19.26 11.49
N ASP A 77 -6.88 19.54 12.73
CA ASP A 77 -6.08 20.41 13.60
C ASP A 77 -4.84 19.71 14.19
N THR A 78 -4.77 18.38 14.16
CA THR A 78 -3.64 17.61 14.66
C THR A 78 -2.75 17.14 13.52
N PHE A 79 -3.35 16.56 12.47
CA PHE A 79 -2.65 15.88 11.39
C PHE A 79 -2.62 16.63 10.08
N GLY A 80 -1.53 16.49 9.39
CA GLY A 80 -1.45 16.75 7.95
C GLY A 80 -0.84 15.58 7.21
N LEU A 81 -0.67 15.73 5.90
CA LEU A 81 0.16 14.84 5.10
C LEU A 81 1.50 15.49 4.80
N HIS A 82 2.51 14.66 4.57
CA HIS A 82 3.80 15.13 4.08
C HIS A 82 3.61 15.94 2.78
N PRO A 83 4.33 17.06 2.58
CA PRO A 83 4.17 17.89 1.37
C PRO A 83 4.42 17.15 0.05
N ALA A 84 5.16 16.07 0.07
CA ALA A 84 5.36 15.18 -1.09
C ALA A 84 4.14 14.31 -1.45
N LEU A 85 3.10 14.26 -0.61
CA LEU A 85 1.87 13.49 -0.84
C LEU A 85 0.72 14.37 -1.35
N ALA A 86 1.00 15.19 -2.36
CA ALA A 86 0.07 16.19 -2.87
C ALA A 86 -1.17 15.56 -3.52
N GLN A 87 -1.04 14.48 -4.27
CA GLN A 87 -2.17 13.80 -4.91
C GLN A 87 -3.02 13.06 -3.88
N VAL A 88 -2.39 12.38 -2.91
CA VAL A 88 -3.11 11.77 -1.78
C VAL A 88 -3.87 12.83 -0.98
N HIS A 89 -3.30 14.02 -0.80
CA HIS A 89 -3.98 15.12 -0.13
C HIS A 89 -5.21 15.61 -0.92
N GLN A 90 -5.12 15.72 -2.25
CA GLN A 90 -6.30 16.05 -3.07
C GLN A 90 -7.40 14.99 -2.95
N LEU A 91 -7.02 13.70 -2.93
CA LEU A 91 -7.97 12.61 -2.67
C LEU A 91 -8.60 12.74 -1.28
N ALA A 92 -7.83 13.11 -0.26
CA ALA A 92 -8.36 13.31 1.09
C ALA A 92 -9.36 14.46 1.16
N LEU A 93 -9.09 15.59 0.49
CA LEU A 93 -10.02 16.73 0.37
C LEU A 93 -11.30 16.34 -0.37
N ALA A 94 -11.21 15.41 -1.34
CA ALA A 94 -12.35 14.85 -2.05
C ALA A 94 -13.09 13.74 -1.27
N GLY A 95 -12.68 13.44 -0.03
CA GLY A 95 -13.26 12.36 0.78
C GLY A 95 -12.85 10.94 0.36
N GLN A 96 -11.79 10.83 -0.43
CA GLN A 96 -11.32 9.57 -1.04
C GLN A 96 -9.97 9.09 -0.49
N ALA A 97 -9.51 9.67 0.59
CA ALA A 97 -8.34 9.17 1.32
C ALA A 97 -8.48 9.43 2.82
N ARG A 98 -7.95 8.52 3.61
CA ARG A 98 -7.91 8.54 5.08
C ARG A 98 -6.54 8.11 5.57
N ILE A 99 -6.17 8.55 6.76
CA ILE A 99 -5.00 8.06 7.48
C ILE A 99 -5.40 7.17 8.65
N CYS A 100 -4.57 6.17 8.93
CA CYS A 100 -4.65 5.32 10.11
C CYS A 100 -3.35 5.50 10.91
N PRO A 101 -3.25 6.50 11.78
CA PRO A 101 -2.05 6.71 12.58
C PRO A 101 -1.91 5.62 13.64
N ALA A 102 -0.70 5.45 14.15
CA ALA A 102 -0.40 4.54 15.25
C ALA A 102 -0.85 3.08 15.02
N VAL A 103 -0.80 2.62 13.76
CA VAL A 103 -1.07 1.23 13.39
C VAL A 103 0.20 0.39 13.43
N ALA A 104 0.12 -0.84 13.92
CA ALA A 104 1.24 -1.78 13.95
C ALA A 104 0.82 -3.22 13.68
N THR A 105 1.73 -4.03 13.14
CA THR A 105 1.64 -5.49 13.16
C THR A 105 1.76 -6.02 14.59
N PRO A 106 1.44 -7.28 14.88
CA PRO A 106 1.71 -7.86 16.19
C PRO A 106 3.20 -8.07 16.49
N ASP A 107 4.08 -8.03 15.47
CA ASP A 107 5.52 -8.16 15.66
C ASP A 107 6.12 -7.02 16.49
N ARG A 108 7.10 -7.34 17.32
CA ARG A 108 7.85 -6.39 18.16
C ARG A 108 9.37 -6.56 18.05
N ALA A 109 9.83 -7.47 17.18
CA ALA A 109 11.26 -7.72 16.98
C ALA A 109 11.97 -6.55 16.28
N ARG A 110 11.22 -5.73 15.53
CA ARG A 110 11.76 -4.61 14.73
C ARG A 110 12.82 -5.09 13.71
N SER A 111 12.68 -6.32 13.24
CA SER A 111 13.49 -6.91 12.19
C SER A 111 12.67 -6.93 10.90
N HIS A 112 13.23 -6.44 9.80
CA HIS A 112 12.52 -6.39 8.52
C HIS A 112 12.04 -7.77 8.07
N PHE A 113 12.84 -8.82 8.27
CA PHE A 113 12.50 -10.16 7.80
C PHE A 113 11.28 -10.72 8.52
N GLU A 114 11.30 -10.70 9.85
CA GLU A 114 10.21 -11.19 10.67
C GLU A 114 8.95 -10.33 10.53
N ALA A 115 9.11 -9.01 10.58
CA ALA A 115 7.97 -8.10 10.52
C ALA A 115 7.29 -8.09 9.13
N GLN A 116 8.06 -8.23 8.04
CA GLN A 116 7.49 -8.39 6.69
C GLN A 116 6.76 -9.73 6.56
N ASP A 117 7.32 -10.80 7.12
CA ASP A 117 6.63 -12.08 7.14
C ASP A 117 5.30 -11.99 7.88
N VAL A 118 5.28 -11.39 9.08
CA VAL A 118 4.05 -11.18 9.87
C VAL A 118 3.04 -10.29 9.14
N LEU A 119 3.49 -9.19 8.51
CA LEU A 119 2.63 -8.31 7.72
C LEU A 119 1.96 -9.04 6.55
N GLU A 120 2.73 -9.85 5.83
CA GLU A 120 2.28 -10.48 4.60
C GLU A 120 1.60 -11.83 4.84
N SER A 121 2.02 -12.58 5.85
CA SER A 121 1.33 -13.79 6.27
C SER A 121 0.08 -13.51 7.09
N GLY A 122 0.02 -12.38 7.82
CA GLY A 122 -1.11 -12.03 8.69
C GLY A 122 -1.21 -12.86 9.97
N VAL A 123 -0.21 -13.69 10.27
CA VAL A 123 -0.13 -14.47 11.52
C VAL A 123 0.58 -13.67 12.61
N THR A 124 0.56 -14.18 13.84
CA THR A 124 1.17 -13.47 14.99
C THR A 124 2.67 -13.74 15.11
N VAL A 125 3.12 -14.92 14.67
CA VAL A 125 4.51 -15.36 14.80
C VAL A 125 5.14 -15.45 13.42
N ALA A 126 6.30 -14.83 13.25
CA ALA A 126 7.04 -14.89 11.99
C ALA A 126 7.31 -16.35 11.55
N TYR A 127 7.21 -16.58 10.26
CA TYR A 127 7.34 -17.88 9.61
C TYR A 127 6.30 -18.93 10.06
N GLY A 128 5.23 -18.49 10.74
CA GLY A 128 4.14 -19.34 11.21
C GLY A 128 3.19 -19.82 10.11
N ALA A 129 3.25 -19.25 8.90
CA ALA A 129 2.45 -19.67 7.76
C ALA A 129 3.23 -19.61 6.45
N GLY A 130 3.08 -20.63 5.61
CA GLY A 130 3.70 -20.69 4.28
C GLY A 130 2.93 -19.94 3.19
N SER A 131 1.79 -19.32 3.51
CA SER A 131 0.93 -18.58 2.58
C SER A 131 0.57 -17.20 3.11
N GLY A 132 0.32 -16.26 2.18
CA GLY A 132 -0.07 -14.89 2.50
C GLY A 132 -1.55 -14.75 2.82
N TRP A 133 -1.91 -13.71 3.57
CA TRP A 133 -3.33 -13.48 3.92
C TRP A 133 -4.17 -13.10 2.70
N LEU A 134 -3.58 -12.47 1.68
CA LEU A 134 -4.33 -12.05 0.49
C LEU A 134 -4.67 -13.25 -0.40
N THR A 135 -3.77 -14.25 -0.52
CA THR A 135 -4.10 -15.52 -1.19
C THR A 135 -5.19 -16.30 -0.43
N ARG A 136 -5.16 -16.28 0.93
CA ARG A 136 -6.24 -16.89 1.72
C ARG A 136 -7.56 -16.12 1.61
N THR A 137 -7.50 -14.81 1.38
CA THR A 137 -8.69 -14.03 1.01
C THR A 137 -9.26 -14.49 -0.33
N LEU A 138 -8.43 -14.70 -1.35
CA LEU A 138 -8.86 -15.26 -2.63
C LEU A 138 -9.53 -16.63 -2.47
N GLN A 139 -8.97 -17.50 -1.63
CA GLN A 139 -9.58 -18.80 -1.31
C GLN A 139 -10.95 -18.67 -0.63
N ALA A 140 -11.08 -17.71 0.29
CA ALA A 140 -12.36 -17.45 0.96
C ALA A 140 -13.43 -16.89 0.01
N LEU A 141 -13.03 -16.16 -1.03
CA LEU A 141 -13.92 -15.61 -2.06
C LEU A 141 -14.25 -16.60 -3.16
N ALA A 142 -13.36 -17.54 -3.47
CA ALA A 142 -13.46 -18.48 -4.61
C ALA A 142 -14.77 -19.29 -4.69
N PRO A 143 -15.41 -19.72 -3.59
CA PRO A 143 -16.69 -20.42 -3.67
C PRO A 143 -17.82 -19.58 -4.24
N ALA A 144 -17.78 -18.25 -4.03
CA ALA A 144 -18.83 -17.34 -4.47
C ALA A 144 -18.51 -16.66 -5.81
N ARG A 145 -17.22 -16.44 -6.11
CA ARG A 145 -16.80 -15.74 -7.33
C ARG A 145 -15.34 -16.05 -7.70
N LYS A 146 -15.06 -16.01 -9.01
CA LYS A 146 -13.68 -16.02 -9.51
C LYS A 146 -13.08 -14.63 -9.33
N VAL A 147 -11.91 -14.56 -8.71
CA VAL A 147 -11.13 -13.32 -8.49
C VAL A 147 -9.72 -13.53 -9.00
N GLU A 148 -9.31 -12.70 -9.95
CA GLU A 148 -7.94 -12.70 -10.45
C GLU A 148 -7.06 -11.78 -9.61
N ALA A 149 -5.79 -12.15 -9.44
CA ALA A 149 -4.83 -11.37 -8.66
C ALA A 149 -3.52 -11.13 -9.40
N LEU A 150 -2.86 -10.00 -9.09
CA LEU A 150 -1.59 -9.59 -9.68
C LEU A 150 -0.63 -9.11 -8.59
N SER A 151 0.61 -9.57 -8.68
CA SER A 151 1.75 -9.04 -7.94
C SER A 151 2.54 -8.08 -8.80
N VAL A 152 2.88 -6.90 -8.26
CA VAL A 152 3.70 -5.88 -8.92
C VAL A 152 4.92 -5.56 -8.07
N GLY A 153 6.12 -5.80 -8.62
CA GLY A 153 7.38 -5.58 -7.91
C GLY A 153 8.50 -6.49 -8.39
N GLY A 154 9.69 -6.32 -7.81
CA GLY A 154 10.89 -7.08 -8.21
C GLY A 154 10.86 -8.57 -7.84
N THR A 155 10.08 -8.94 -6.84
CA THR A 155 9.91 -10.33 -6.36
C THR A 155 8.46 -10.61 -6.04
N ALA A 156 8.01 -11.87 -6.19
CA ALA A 156 6.67 -12.27 -5.78
C ALA A 156 6.56 -12.22 -4.24
N PRO A 157 5.74 -11.32 -3.68
CA PRO A 157 5.62 -11.13 -2.24
C PRO A 157 4.90 -12.31 -1.58
N LEU A 158 5.20 -12.56 -0.30
CA LEU A 158 4.54 -13.61 0.48
C LEU A 158 3.03 -13.41 0.55
N ILE A 159 2.57 -12.17 0.56
CA ILE A 159 1.14 -11.81 0.69
C ILE A 159 0.24 -12.54 -0.33
N LEU A 160 0.74 -12.78 -1.56
CA LEU A 160 0.04 -13.52 -2.63
C LEU A 160 0.55 -14.95 -2.83
N ARG A 161 1.53 -15.40 -2.03
CA ARG A 161 2.03 -16.78 -2.10
C ARG A 161 0.99 -17.75 -1.56
N GLY A 162 0.75 -18.85 -2.27
CA GLY A 162 -0.18 -19.90 -1.84
C GLY A 162 -0.70 -20.73 -3.01
N PRO A 163 -1.76 -21.53 -2.81
CA PRO A 163 -2.27 -22.46 -3.82
C PRO A 163 -3.00 -21.78 -4.99
N ILE A 164 -3.49 -20.53 -4.81
CA ILE A 164 -4.08 -19.76 -5.91
C ILE A 164 -2.96 -19.04 -6.66
N GLN A 165 -2.90 -19.21 -7.95
CA GLN A 165 -1.92 -18.53 -8.80
C GLN A 165 -2.31 -17.08 -8.99
N ALA A 166 -1.35 -16.17 -8.77
CA ALA A 166 -1.44 -14.75 -9.09
C ALA A 166 -0.49 -14.44 -10.24
N GLY A 167 -0.87 -13.55 -11.15
CA GLY A 167 0.03 -12.99 -12.13
C GLY A 167 1.17 -12.24 -11.45
N SER A 168 2.31 -12.08 -12.12
CA SER A 168 3.44 -11.30 -11.61
C SER A 168 3.97 -10.38 -12.70
N TRP A 169 4.12 -9.11 -12.37
CA TRP A 169 4.72 -8.10 -13.24
C TRP A 169 5.79 -7.30 -12.51
N SER A 170 6.96 -7.17 -13.15
CA SER A 170 8.06 -6.35 -12.64
C SER A 170 8.27 -5.15 -13.58
N PRO A 171 7.96 -3.92 -13.14
CA PRO A 171 8.25 -2.72 -13.92
C PRO A 171 9.74 -2.64 -14.24
N GLY A 172 10.11 -2.50 -15.53
CA GLY A 172 11.50 -2.48 -15.99
C GLY A 172 12.25 -3.83 -15.95
N GLY A 173 11.55 -4.95 -15.71
CA GLY A 173 12.16 -6.25 -15.41
C GLY A 173 13.00 -6.89 -16.52
N LEU A 174 12.60 -6.86 -17.77
CA LEU A 174 13.33 -7.47 -18.89
C LEU A 174 13.72 -6.46 -20.00
N GLU A 175 13.40 -5.19 -19.81
CA GLU A 175 13.74 -4.15 -20.79
C GLU A 175 15.25 -3.87 -20.79
N GLY A 176 15.86 -3.93 -21.97
CA GLY A 176 17.29 -3.79 -22.16
C GLY A 176 18.12 -5.07 -21.97
N ARG A 177 17.49 -6.21 -21.66
CA ARG A 177 18.14 -7.52 -21.71
C ARG A 177 17.87 -8.18 -23.06
N ASP A 178 18.74 -9.14 -23.44
CA ASP A 178 18.70 -9.86 -24.72
C ASP A 178 17.25 -10.32 -25.05
N GLU A 179 16.68 -9.86 -26.16
CA GLU A 179 15.34 -10.21 -26.63
C GLU A 179 15.17 -11.73 -26.85
N ARG A 180 16.28 -12.47 -26.93
CA ARG A 180 16.30 -13.93 -27.07
C ARG A 180 16.06 -14.65 -25.74
N LEU A 181 16.36 -13.99 -24.60
CA LEU A 181 16.31 -14.62 -23.28
C LEU A 181 14.93 -15.23 -22.97
N PRO A 182 13.79 -14.55 -23.20
CA PRO A 182 12.47 -15.15 -22.97
C PRO A 182 12.24 -16.43 -23.77
N ARG A 183 12.69 -16.49 -25.02
CA ARG A 183 12.56 -17.67 -25.89
C ARG A 183 13.44 -18.81 -25.40
N ILE A 184 14.70 -18.52 -25.06
CA ILE A 184 15.65 -19.49 -24.51
C ILE A 184 15.08 -20.12 -23.22
N LEU A 185 14.53 -19.28 -22.32
CA LEU A 185 13.93 -19.78 -21.09
C LEU A 185 12.66 -20.61 -21.37
N ALA A 186 11.82 -20.19 -22.32
CA ALA A 186 10.64 -20.95 -22.71
C ALA A 186 11.01 -22.34 -23.28
N ASP A 187 12.04 -22.41 -24.11
CA ASP A 187 12.53 -23.68 -24.64
C ASP A 187 13.16 -24.56 -23.54
N LEU A 188 13.93 -23.95 -22.64
CA LEU A 188 14.59 -24.65 -21.52
C LEU A 188 13.57 -25.29 -20.58
N TYR A 189 12.49 -24.59 -20.25
CA TYR A 189 11.48 -25.04 -19.29
C TYR A 189 10.24 -25.66 -19.94
N ALA A 190 10.20 -25.82 -21.30
CA ALA A 190 9.03 -26.33 -22.01
C ALA A 190 8.53 -27.70 -21.50
N LYS A 191 9.42 -28.54 -20.97
CA LYS A 191 9.08 -29.88 -20.45
C LYS A 191 9.00 -29.94 -18.92
N ASP A 192 9.31 -28.84 -18.22
CA ASP A 192 9.22 -28.78 -16.77
C ASP A 192 7.75 -28.51 -16.36
N PRO A 193 7.10 -29.42 -15.59
CA PRO A 193 5.69 -29.29 -15.25
C PRO A 193 5.40 -28.16 -14.27
N LEU A 194 6.39 -27.63 -13.59
CA LEU A 194 6.25 -26.53 -12.63
C LEU A 194 6.71 -25.20 -13.23
N LEU A 195 7.93 -25.17 -13.79
CA LEU A 195 8.55 -23.94 -14.28
C LEU A 195 8.02 -23.50 -15.64
N GLY A 196 7.64 -24.44 -16.52
CA GLY A 196 7.07 -24.13 -17.85
C GLY A 196 5.79 -23.30 -17.76
N PRO A 197 4.75 -23.75 -17.07
CA PRO A 197 3.52 -22.99 -16.88
C PRO A 197 3.74 -21.66 -16.14
N ALA A 198 4.61 -21.63 -15.13
CA ALA A 198 4.92 -20.39 -14.39
C ALA A 198 5.60 -19.34 -15.28
N LEU A 199 6.57 -19.75 -16.12
CA LEU A 199 7.22 -18.86 -17.08
C LEU A 199 6.23 -18.37 -18.14
N ALA A 200 5.39 -19.26 -18.70
CA ALA A 200 4.38 -18.89 -19.69
C ALA A 200 3.40 -17.83 -19.14
N SER A 201 2.92 -18.02 -17.90
CA SER A 201 2.07 -17.05 -17.20
C SER A 201 2.79 -15.71 -17.00
N GLY A 202 4.06 -15.74 -16.59
CA GLY A 202 4.88 -14.53 -16.41
C GLY A 202 5.08 -13.75 -17.72
N LEU A 203 5.38 -14.45 -18.82
CA LEU A 203 5.54 -13.83 -20.15
C LEU A 203 4.22 -13.26 -20.67
N GLN A 204 3.10 -13.94 -20.43
CA GLN A 204 1.77 -13.43 -20.77
C GLN A 204 1.45 -12.16 -20.00
N THR A 205 1.67 -12.15 -18.68
CA THR A 205 1.46 -10.97 -17.82
C THR A 205 2.34 -9.80 -18.27
N GLN A 206 3.61 -10.06 -18.62
CA GLN A 206 4.52 -9.04 -19.15
C GLN A 206 4.02 -8.45 -20.48
N SER A 207 3.50 -9.29 -21.37
CA SER A 207 2.91 -8.84 -22.66
C SER A 207 1.67 -7.97 -22.42
N MET A 208 0.79 -8.36 -21.50
CA MET A 208 -0.39 -7.58 -21.12
C MET A 208 0.02 -6.24 -20.50
N ALA A 209 1.02 -6.22 -19.64
CA ALA A 209 1.52 -5.00 -19.02
C ALA A 209 2.14 -4.04 -20.06
N LYS A 210 2.86 -4.54 -21.06
CA LYS A 210 3.39 -3.72 -22.17
C LYS A 210 2.24 -3.11 -22.99
N ALA A 211 1.23 -3.88 -23.31
CA ALA A 211 0.05 -3.37 -24.03
C ALA A 211 -0.70 -2.32 -23.20
N ALA A 212 -0.89 -2.56 -21.90
CA ALA A 212 -1.52 -1.63 -20.98
C ALA A 212 -0.72 -0.32 -20.83
N ALA A 213 0.62 -0.40 -20.75
CA ALA A 213 1.49 0.76 -20.70
C ALA A 213 1.39 1.61 -21.98
N ALA A 214 1.37 0.98 -23.15
CA ALA A 214 1.21 1.67 -24.42
C ALA A 214 -0.17 2.37 -24.54
N LEU A 215 -1.24 1.74 -24.02
CA LEU A 215 -2.56 2.37 -23.97
C LEU A 215 -2.59 3.59 -23.04
N ALA A 216 -1.96 3.48 -21.86
CA ALA A 216 -1.86 4.57 -20.90
C ALA A 216 -1.06 5.77 -21.48
N GLU A 217 0.02 5.50 -22.23
CA GLU A 217 0.79 6.54 -22.94
C GLU A 217 -0.04 7.22 -24.03
N ALA A 218 -0.78 6.46 -24.83
CA ALA A 218 -1.63 7.00 -25.88
C ALA A 218 -2.73 7.90 -25.33
N GLN A 219 -3.33 7.55 -24.20
CA GLN A 219 -4.36 8.37 -23.53
C GLN A 219 -3.78 9.69 -22.98
N ASN A 220 -2.56 9.66 -22.44
CA ASN A 220 -1.87 10.85 -21.95
C ASN A 220 -1.39 11.77 -23.07
N SER A 221 -1.10 11.23 -24.25
CA SER A 221 -0.61 12.02 -25.42
C SER A 221 -1.72 12.68 -26.23
N GLY A 222 -2.98 12.27 -26.02
CA GLY A 222 -4.16 12.78 -26.77
C GLY A 222 -4.70 14.13 -26.26
N GLY A 223 -4.12 14.73 -25.23
CA GLY A 223 -4.61 15.93 -24.56
C GLY A 223 -3.82 17.22 -24.78
N ASP A 224 -2.65 17.20 -25.41
CA ASP A 224 -1.81 18.39 -25.56
C ASP A 224 -1.39 18.63 -27.02
N GLN A 225 -1.87 19.74 -27.59
CA GLN A 225 -1.22 20.33 -28.75
C GLN A 225 0.13 20.94 -28.33
N PRO A 226 1.22 20.76 -29.07
CA PRO A 226 2.53 21.22 -28.65
C PRO A 226 2.63 22.74 -28.66
N VAL A 227 2.71 23.35 -27.51
CA VAL A 227 3.24 24.71 -27.37
C VAL A 227 4.75 24.60 -27.50
N MET A 228 5.27 25.19 -28.56
CA MET A 228 6.71 25.32 -28.84
C MET A 228 7.43 25.94 -27.64
N ALA A 229 8.18 25.15 -26.88
CA ALA A 229 9.10 25.63 -25.87
C ALA A 229 10.50 25.81 -26.50
N GLN A 230 10.92 27.04 -26.53
CA GLN A 230 12.27 27.44 -26.99
C GLN A 230 13.32 26.88 -26.02
N SER A 231 14.29 26.21 -26.59
CA SER A 231 15.53 25.75 -25.94
C SER A 231 16.35 26.93 -25.44
N THR A 232 16.68 26.95 -24.14
CA THR A 232 17.85 27.70 -23.67
C THR A 232 18.83 26.71 -23.04
N THR A 233 19.92 26.52 -23.78
CA THR A 233 21.14 25.85 -23.37
C THR A 233 21.81 26.63 -22.24
N SER A 234 22.18 26.01 -21.16
CA SER A 234 23.26 26.48 -20.28
C SER A 234 24.06 25.32 -19.74
N MET A 235 25.29 25.25 -20.22
CA MET A 235 26.36 24.41 -19.69
C MET A 235 26.92 25.03 -18.41
N ALA A 236 27.15 24.21 -17.40
CA ALA A 236 28.26 24.42 -16.47
C ALA A 236 28.72 23.08 -15.90
N ALA A 237 29.87 22.63 -16.35
CA ALA A 237 30.62 21.54 -15.76
C ALA A 237 31.42 22.05 -14.55
N ALA A 238 31.51 21.26 -13.48
CA ALA A 238 32.62 21.34 -12.56
C ALA A 238 32.93 19.96 -11.98
N ASN A 239 34.08 19.45 -12.35
CA ASN A 239 34.83 18.35 -11.73
C ASN A 239 35.12 18.62 -10.25
N MET A 240 35.09 17.57 -9.39
CA MET A 240 36.21 17.33 -8.47
C MET A 240 36.21 15.90 -7.89
N ALA A 241 37.27 15.25 -8.25
CA ALA A 241 38.19 14.35 -7.53
C ALA A 241 37.65 13.31 -6.50
N THR A 242 38.00 12.10 -6.83
CA THR A 242 38.01 10.83 -6.10
C THR A 242 38.96 10.80 -4.91
N ALA A 243 38.52 10.10 -3.83
CA ALA A 243 39.39 9.36 -2.93
C ALA A 243 38.80 7.97 -2.64
N PRO A 244 39.61 6.90 -2.55
CA PRO A 244 39.16 5.52 -2.55
C PRO A 244 39.01 4.94 -1.13
N GLY A 245 38.07 4.00 -0.96
CA GLY A 245 38.11 3.00 0.10
C GLY A 245 36.87 2.93 0.96
N THR A 246 36.06 2.01 0.66
CA THR A 246 35.45 0.92 1.45
C THR A 246 34.16 0.46 0.78
N GLU A 247 34.13 -0.75 0.30
CA GLU A 247 32.92 -1.37 -0.23
C GLU A 247 31.93 -1.65 0.90
N PRO A 248 30.63 -1.27 0.75
CA PRO A 248 29.58 -1.84 1.54
C PRO A 248 28.97 -3.02 0.77
N ALA A 249 28.70 -4.07 1.53
CA ALA A 249 28.11 -5.32 1.11
C ALA A 249 26.84 -5.16 0.25
N GLY A 250 26.79 -5.95 -0.80
CA GLY A 250 25.69 -6.44 -1.59
C GLY A 250 24.37 -5.66 -1.63
N ASN A 251 24.32 -4.54 -2.36
CA ASN A 251 23.06 -3.95 -2.78
C ASN A 251 22.74 -4.47 -4.19
N GLY A 252 21.80 -5.41 -4.29
CA GLY A 252 21.22 -5.79 -5.56
C GLY A 252 20.70 -4.54 -6.26
N LYS A 253 21.29 -4.22 -7.41
CA LYS A 253 20.89 -3.11 -8.27
C LYS A 253 19.43 -3.32 -8.72
N THR A 254 18.47 -2.82 -7.95
CA THR A 254 17.16 -2.48 -8.47
C THR A 254 17.31 -1.21 -9.28
N GLY A 255 17.48 -1.38 -10.59
CA GLY A 255 17.82 -0.30 -11.48
C GLY A 255 16.71 0.75 -11.56
N GLY A 256 17.07 2.00 -11.39
CA GLY A 256 16.61 3.13 -12.19
C GLY A 256 15.21 3.72 -11.95
N LEU A 257 14.25 3.04 -11.40
CA LEU A 257 12.87 3.55 -11.25
C LEU A 257 12.65 4.40 -9.99
N ALA A 258 13.45 4.22 -8.97
CA ALA A 258 13.25 4.77 -7.63
C ALA A 258 13.42 6.30 -7.49
N GLY A 259 13.70 7.03 -8.57
CA GLY A 259 13.91 8.48 -8.57
C GLY A 259 13.18 9.24 -9.69
N ASN A 260 12.40 8.55 -10.54
CA ASN A 260 11.67 9.19 -11.63
C ASN A 260 10.15 9.22 -11.34
N PRO A 261 9.57 10.40 -11.02
CA PRO A 261 8.14 10.54 -10.75
C PRO A 261 7.26 10.09 -11.94
N ALA A 262 7.67 10.38 -13.17
CA ALA A 262 6.93 9.97 -14.37
C ALA A 262 6.86 8.43 -14.50
N ALA A 263 7.99 7.74 -14.23
CA ALA A 263 8.00 6.28 -14.22
C ALA A 263 7.14 5.69 -13.11
N ALA A 264 7.10 6.34 -11.93
CA ALA A 264 6.21 5.94 -10.84
C ALA A 264 4.74 6.07 -11.24
N ARG A 265 4.36 7.20 -11.83
CA ARG A 265 3.02 7.42 -12.35
C ARG A 265 2.63 6.37 -13.40
N GLN A 266 3.56 6.03 -14.29
CA GLN A 266 3.37 4.98 -15.28
C GLN A 266 3.08 3.62 -14.66
N VAL A 267 3.75 3.25 -13.56
CA VAL A 267 3.42 2.02 -12.83
C VAL A 267 1.95 2.04 -12.40
N GLY A 268 1.49 3.12 -11.79
CA GLY A 268 0.11 3.29 -11.35
C GLY A 268 -0.90 3.19 -12.49
N THR A 269 -0.67 3.91 -13.59
CA THR A 269 -1.56 3.88 -14.77
C THR A 269 -1.56 2.53 -15.47
N THR A 270 -0.42 1.84 -15.59
CA THR A 270 -0.36 0.49 -16.15
C THR A 270 -1.15 -0.51 -15.31
N VAL A 271 -1.01 -0.46 -13.97
CA VAL A 271 -1.81 -1.30 -13.07
C VAL A 271 -3.30 -1.02 -13.25
N ALA A 272 -3.69 0.26 -13.35
CA ALA A 272 -5.07 0.65 -13.57
C ALA A 272 -5.64 0.08 -14.88
N GLU A 273 -4.89 0.15 -15.98
CA GLU A 273 -5.31 -0.42 -17.28
C GLU A 273 -5.45 -1.94 -17.20
N LEU A 274 -4.50 -2.64 -16.54
CA LEU A 274 -4.62 -4.08 -16.30
C LEU A 274 -5.88 -4.41 -15.50
N MET A 275 -6.20 -3.63 -14.46
CA MET A 275 -7.39 -3.83 -13.62
C MET A 275 -8.71 -3.50 -14.35
N ARG A 276 -8.68 -2.64 -15.35
CA ARG A 276 -9.86 -2.27 -16.18
C ARG A 276 -10.18 -3.29 -17.27
N ALA A 277 -9.22 -4.11 -17.65
CA ALA A 277 -9.45 -5.15 -18.66
C ALA A 277 -10.63 -6.07 -18.24
N PRO A 278 -11.41 -6.61 -19.18
CA PRO A 278 -12.59 -7.43 -18.88
C PRO A 278 -12.31 -8.60 -17.92
N ASP A 279 -11.17 -9.27 -18.11
CA ASP A 279 -10.68 -10.36 -17.24
C ASP A 279 -9.48 -9.91 -16.40
N GLY A 280 -9.39 -8.61 -16.09
CA GLY A 280 -8.28 -8.02 -15.36
C GLY A 280 -8.29 -8.37 -13.87
N PRO A 281 -7.13 -8.22 -13.20
CA PRO A 281 -7.02 -8.52 -11.78
C PRO A 281 -7.89 -7.58 -10.95
N GLN A 282 -8.63 -8.16 -10.01
CA GLN A 282 -9.44 -7.42 -9.04
C GLN A 282 -8.67 -7.15 -7.76
N ILE A 283 -7.65 -7.96 -7.48
CA ILE A 283 -6.78 -7.83 -6.31
C ILE A 283 -5.34 -7.66 -6.78
N VAL A 284 -4.69 -6.58 -6.35
CA VAL A 284 -3.30 -6.28 -6.71
C VAL A 284 -2.49 -6.04 -5.45
N ALA A 285 -1.29 -6.62 -5.38
CA ALA A 285 -0.29 -6.30 -4.39
C ALA A 285 0.90 -5.60 -5.06
N ILE A 286 1.25 -4.41 -4.58
CA ILE A 286 2.39 -3.61 -5.08
C ILE A 286 3.43 -3.52 -3.98
N SER A 287 4.70 -3.81 -4.30
CA SER A 287 5.82 -3.60 -3.37
C SER A 287 6.64 -2.38 -3.78
N ILE A 288 6.84 -1.45 -2.85
CA ILE A 288 7.70 -0.27 -3.00
C ILE A 288 8.76 -0.33 -1.91
N ASP A 289 10.03 -0.40 -2.31
CA ASP A 289 11.17 -0.58 -1.40
C ASP A 289 11.83 0.74 -1.00
N ASN A 290 12.80 0.65 -0.07
CA ASN A 290 13.73 1.71 0.32
C ASN A 290 13.14 2.81 1.22
N PHE A 291 12.24 2.45 2.14
CA PHE A 291 11.78 3.35 3.20
C PHE A 291 12.68 3.33 4.45
N ASP A 292 13.74 2.55 4.45
CA ASP A 292 14.66 2.38 5.60
C ASP A 292 15.65 3.56 5.71
N THR A 293 15.18 4.68 6.24
CA THR A 293 15.90 5.96 6.28
C THR A 293 16.62 6.19 7.62
N HIS A 294 17.68 5.41 7.90
CA HIS A 294 18.46 5.54 9.11
C HIS A 294 19.31 6.82 9.18
N ALA A 295 19.68 7.40 8.06
CA ALA A 295 20.51 8.59 7.99
C ALA A 295 20.00 9.56 6.93
N ASN A 296 20.18 10.86 7.16
CA ASN A 296 19.85 11.91 6.19
C ASN A 296 18.43 11.78 5.59
N GLN A 297 17.48 11.36 6.41
CA GLN A 297 16.08 11.16 6.01
C GLN A 297 15.50 12.39 5.33
N GLY A 298 15.83 13.59 5.86
CA GLY A 298 15.25 14.85 5.44
C GLY A 298 13.91 15.15 6.11
N ALA A 299 13.38 16.33 5.80
CA ALA A 299 12.05 16.78 6.23
C ALA A 299 11.16 16.90 4.98
N ALA A 300 10.72 18.11 4.61
CA ALA A 300 9.92 18.35 3.38
C ALA A 300 10.65 17.91 2.09
N THR A 301 11.96 17.85 2.13
CA THR A 301 12.84 17.36 1.05
C THR A 301 13.83 16.35 1.61
N GLY A 302 14.43 15.51 0.78
CA GLY A 302 15.43 14.51 1.18
C GLY A 302 15.04 13.09 0.75
N LEU A 303 15.69 12.09 1.35
CA LEU A 303 15.53 10.69 0.94
C LEU A 303 14.09 10.21 1.08
N LEU A 304 13.48 10.43 2.25
CA LEU A 304 12.10 9.99 2.49
C LEU A 304 11.10 10.75 1.61
N ALA A 305 11.27 12.06 1.45
CA ALA A 305 10.43 12.87 0.55
C ALA A 305 10.42 12.31 -0.87
N GLY A 306 11.60 11.91 -1.40
CA GLY A 306 11.68 11.27 -2.72
C GLY A 306 10.92 9.94 -2.79
N ARG A 307 10.93 9.14 -1.72
CA ARG A 307 10.15 7.88 -1.65
C ARG A 307 8.65 8.14 -1.55
N LEU A 308 8.25 9.15 -0.79
CA LEU A 308 6.85 9.56 -0.68
C LEU A 308 6.33 10.15 -2.00
N THR A 309 7.16 10.92 -2.73
CA THR A 309 6.80 11.37 -4.09
C THR A 309 6.57 10.18 -5.02
N TYR A 310 7.44 9.15 -4.97
CA TYR A 310 7.23 7.93 -5.75
C TYR A 310 5.91 7.24 -5.39
N LEU A 311 5.62 7.08 -4.11
CA LEU A 311 4.35 6.52 -3.63
C LEU A 311 3.15 7.36 -4.10
N ASP A 312 3.22 8.68 -3.96
CA ASP A 312 2.16 9.61 -4.37
C ASP A 312 1.84 9.51 -5.87
N GLU A 313 2.88 9.41 -6.71
CA GLU A 313 2.73 9.26 -8.15
C GLU A 313 2.15 7.89 -8.55
N VAL A 314 2.55 6.80 -7.89
CA VAL A 314 1.92 5.49 -8.11
C VAL A 314 0.43 5.54 -7.75
N LEU A 315 0.10 6.11 -6.59
CA LEU A 315 -1.28 6.20 -6.11
C LEU A 315 -2.13 7.14 -6.99
N GLY A 316 -1.59 8.29 -7.37
CA GLY A 316 -2.25 9.23 -8.26
C GLY A 316 -2.45 8.68 -9.67
N GLY A 317 -1.45 7.98 -10.22
CA GLY A 317 -1.53 7.28 -11.49
C GLY A 317 -2.59 6.18 -11.47
N LEU A 318 -2.66 5.42 -10.39
CA LEU A 318 -3.69 4.39 -10.19
C LEU A 318 -5.09 5.01 -10.14
N ALA A 319 -5.29 6.05 -9.32
CA ALA A 319 -6.58 6.72 -9.17
C ALA A 319 -7.07 7.32 -10.50
N SER A 320 -6.20 8.05 -11.21
CA SER A 320 -6.54 8.65 -12.50
C SER A 320 -6.76 7.60 -13.59
N GLY A 321 -5.93 6.55 -13.64
CA GLY A 321 -6.02 5.51 -14.67
C GLY A 321 -7.24 4.59 -14.51
N LEU A 322 -7.74 4.37 -13.29
CA LEU A 322 -8.95 3.56 -13.06
C LEU A 322 -10.24 4.27 -13.53
N GLY A 323 -10.24 5.59 -13.62
CA GLY A 323 -11.42 6.33 -14.08
C GLY A 323 -12.68 5.94 -13.29
N ASP A 324 -13.74 5.52 -13.99
CA ASP A 324 -15.01 5.12 -13.37
C ASP A 324 -14.89 3.91 -12.40
N GLU A 325 -13.88 3.05 -12.58
CA GLU A 325 -13.65 1.92 -11.69
C GLU A 325 -13.05 2.34 -10.34
N TRP A 326 -12.55 3.57 -10.23
CA TRP A 326 -12.09 4.12 -8.95
C TRP A 326 -13.16 4.09 -7.87
N LYS A 327 -14.43 4.33 -8.23
CA LYS A 327 -15.57 4.26 -7.29
C LYS A 327 -15.81 2.86 -6.69
N ASN A 328 -15.25 1.81 -7.32
CA ASN A 328 -15.33 0.42 -6.88
C ASN A 328 -14.03 -0.05 -6.21
N THR A 329 -13.06 0.85 -6.03
CA THR A 329 -11.70 0.50 -5.61
C THR A 329 -11.41 0.99 -4.20
N VAL A 330 -10.71 0.15 -3.43
CA VAL A 330 -10.02 0.52 -2.19
C VAL A 330 -8.54 0.20 -2.34
N VAL A 331 -7.69 1.12 -1.89
CA VAL A 331 -6.24 0.97 -1.82
C VAL A 331 -5.81 1.08 -0.37
N VAL A 332 -4.96 0.17 0.11
CA VAL A 332 -4.33 0.25 1.43
C VAL A 332 -2.83 0.28 1.25
N ALA A 333 -2.17 1.35 1.71
CA ALA A 333 -0.72 1.42 1.77
C ALA A 333 -0.26 1.25 3.23
N ALA A 334 0.61 0.27 3.47
CA ALA A 334 1.07 -0.11 4.80
C ALA A 334 2.55 -0.51 4.78
N THR A 335 3.16 -0.56 5.94
CA THR A 335 4.55 -0.96 6.15
C THR A 335 4.64 -1.96 7.30
N GLU A 336 5.73 -2.71 7.39
CA GLU A 336 5.93 -3.79 8.35
C GLU A 336 6.04 -3.31 9.81
N PHE A 337 6.65 -2.13 10.03
CA PHE A 337 6.72 -1.44 11.33
C PHE A 337 6.96 0.06 11.13
N GLY A 338 6.87 0.83 12.21
CA GLY A 338 7.16 2.26 12.21
C GLY A 338 8.61 2.58 12.54
N ARG A 339 8.84 3.86 12.85
CA ARG A 339 10.15 4.38 13.21
C ARG A 339 10.11 5.01 14.61
N THR A 340 11.29 5.21 15.21
CA THR A 340 11.41 5.92 16.49
C THR A 340 10.74 7.29 16.43
N ALA A 341 10.08 7.69 17.51
CA ALA A 341 9.50 9.03 17.60
C ALA A 341 10.57 10.11 17.54
N ARG A 342 11.75 9.86 18.10
CA ARG A 342 12.88 10.79 18.08
C ARG A 342 13.75 10.60 16.85
N VAL A 343 14.25 11.74 16.32
CA VAL A 343 15.33 11.75 15.35
C VAL A 343 16.60 11.17 15.98
N ASN A 344 17.35 10.35 15.22
CA ASN A 344 18.63 9.82 15.67
C ASN A 344 19.82 10.78 15.39
N GLY A 345 21.02 10.39 15.80
CA GLY A 345 22.23 11.22 15.64
C GLY A 345 22.64 11.49 14.19
N THR A 346 22.23 10.63 13.24
CA THR A 346 22.56 10.73 11.82
C THR A 346 21.49 11.46 10.99
N GLY A 347 20.43 11.98 11.62
CA GLY A 347 19.35 12.71 10.95
C GLY A 347 18.38 11.81 10.19
N GLY A 348 18.21 10.63 10.69
CA GLY A 348 17.18 9.68 10.30
C GLY A 348 16.45 9.17 11.52
N THR A 349 15.94 7.96 11.42
CA THR A 349 15.19 7.28 12.48
C THR A 349 15.57 5.81 12.53
N ASP A 350 15.51 5.22 13.72
CA ASP A 350 15.75 3.80 13.89
C ASP A 350 14.43 3.03 13.80
N HIS A 351 14.49 1.69 13.71
CA HIS A 351 13.29 0.84 13.68
C HIS A 351 12.45 1.06 14.93
N GLY A 352 11.17 1.27 14.75
CA GLY A 352 10.18 1.51 15.80
C GLY A 352 8.99 0.57 15.72
N THR A 353 7.86 0.96 16.31
CA THR A 353 6.71 0.07 16.45
C THR A 353 5.55 0.50 15.55
N ALA A 354 4.84 1.56 15.91
CA ALA A 354 3.68 2.00 15.12
C ALA A 354 4.06 2.95 13.99
N SER A 355 3.35 2.82 12.89
CA SER A 355 3.45 3.68 11.71
C SER A 355 2.09 4.27 11.35
N THR A 356 1.99 4.90 10.18
CA THR A 356 0.74 5.30 9.55
C THR A 356 0.46 4.42 8.35
N ALA A 357 -0.76 3.90 8.24
CA ALA A 357 -1.28 3.36 6.99
C ALA A 357 -2.18 4.40 6.30
N LEU A 358 -2.25 4.32 4.96
CA LEU A 358 -3.15 5.12 4.14
C LEU A 358 -4.26 4.21 3.59
N VAL A 359 -5.50 4.68 3.63
CA VAL A 359 -6.64 4.02 2.98
C VAL A 359 -7.24 4.99 1.97
N LEU A 360 -7.24 4.60 0.70
CA LEU A 360 -7.71 5.45 -0.39
C LEU A 360 -8.76 4.71 -1.23
N GLY A 361 -9.52 5.45 -2.01
CA GLY A 361 -10.43 4.87 -2.98
C GLY A 361 -11.74 5.64 -3.09
N GLY A 362 -12.33 5.61 -4.27
CA GLY A 362 -13.66 6.17 -4.50
C GLY A 362 -14.78 5.36 -3.84
N ALA A 363 -14.46 4.16 -3.33
CA ALA A 363 -15.40 3.35 -2.56
C ALA A 363 -15.57 3.80 -1.11
N LEU A 364 -14.72 4.71 -0.60
CA LEU A 364 -14.81 5.22 0.77
C LEU A 364 -16.10 6.02 0.96
N LYS A 365 -16.79 5.78 2.09
CA LYS A 365 -18.01 6.49 2.51
C LYS A 365 -17.76 7.47 3.64
N GLN A 366 -16.62 7.40 4.28
CA GLN A 366 -16.23 8.23 5.42
C GLN A 366 -14.89 8.89 5.16
N THR A 367 -14.67 10.01 5.82
CA THR A 367 -13.43 10.81 5.76
C THR A 367 -12.70 10.78 7.10
N GLY A 368 -11.54 11.42 7.18
CA GLY A 368 -10.81 11.66 8.42
C GLY A 368 -9.91 10.50 8.85
N ILE A 369 -9.75 10.35 10.13
CA ILE A 369 -8.78 9.44 10.75
C ILE A 369 -9.45 8.14 11.14
N VAL A 370 -8.74 7.01 11.01
CA VAL A 370 -9.15 5.69 11.48
C VAL A 370 -8.28 5.32 12.68
N GLY A 371 -8.92 5.01 13.81
CA GLY A 371 -8.25 4.68 15.07
C GLY A 371 -7.95 5.90 15.94
N ASP A 372 -7.25 5.67 17.04
CA ASP A 372 -6.98 6.66 18.07
C ASP A 372 -5.54 7.16 17.99
N TRP A 373 -5.33 8.42 18.38
CA TRP A 373 -4.01 9.01 18.49
C TRP A 373 -3.52 8.98 19.94
N PRO A 374 -2.40 8.27 20.27
CA PRO A 374 -1.93 8.14 21.65
C PRO A 374 -1.22 9.40 22.17
N THR A 375 -0.93 10.35 21.31
CA THR A 375 -0.03 11.51 21.51
C THR A 375 1.44 11.12 21.58
N LEU A 376 2.31 12.14 21.47
CA LEU A 376 3.77 11.98 21.56
C LEU A 376 4.34 12.36 22.95
N GLN A 377 3.49 12.52 23.97
CA GLN A 377 3.97 12.71 25.33
C GLN A 377 4.90 11.57 25.75
N GLN A 378 6.03 11.90 26.37
CA GLN A 378 7.05 10.91 26.76
C GLN A 378 6.45 9.69 27.51
N ALA A 379 5.52 9.93 28.44
CA ALA A 379 4.87 8.87 29.22
C ALA A 379 3.89 8.02 28.40
N ARG A 380 3.53 8.43 27.19
CA ARG A 380 2.64 7.72 26.26
C ARG A 380 3.41 6.96 25.20
N LEU A 381 4.70 7.22 25.03
CA LEU A 381 5.50 6.48 24.06
C LEU A 381 5.65 5.02 24.49
N PHE A 382 5.52 4.12 23.55
CA PHE A 382 5.82 2.70 23.76
C PHE A 382 7.32 2.55 24.05
N GLU A 383 7.65 1.91 25.16
CA GLU A 383 9.03 1.78 25.67
C GLU A 383 9.77 3.13 25.80
N ASN A 384 9.06 4.23 26.07
CA ASN A 384 9.60 5.61 26.11
C ASN A 384 10.30 6.06 24.80
N ARG A 385 10.00 5.42 23.68
CA ARG A 385 10.80 5.51 22.45
C ARG A 385 9.94 5.65 21.19
N ASP A 386 8.96 4.79 21.01
CA ASP A 386 8.20 4.67 19.78
C ASP A 386 6.77 5.23 19.94
N THR A 387 6.12 5.57 18.84
CA THR A 387 4.69 5.82 18.86
C THR A 387 3.98 4.55 19.37
N ALA A 388 3.14 4.67 20.39
CA ALA A 388 2.40 3.55 20.94
C ALA A 388 1.34 3.06 19.94
N PRO A 389 1.26 1.75 19.63
CA PRO A 389 0.25 1.26 18.72
C PRO A 389 -1.13 1.29 19.38
N THR A 390 -2.10 1.86 18.67
CA THR A 390 -3.53 1.90 19.09
C THR A 390 -4.41 1.06 18.19
N LEU A 391 -3.91 0.69 17.02
CA LEU A 391 -4.63 -0.13 16.05
C LEU A 391 -3.75 -1.30 15.57
N ASP A 392 -4.29 -2.51 15.68
CA ASP A 392 -3.67 -3.69 15.07
C ASP A 392 -3.86 -3.65 13.55
N MET A 393 -2.80 -3.87 12.79
CA MET A 393 -2.82 -3.87 11.32
C MET A 393 -3.83 -4.91 10.78
N ARG A 394 -3.98 -6.05 11.46
CA ARG A 394 -4.98 -7.06 11.09
C ARG A 394 -6.40 -6.56 11.29
N ALA A 395 -6.66 -5.71 12.30
CA ALA A 395 -7.97 -5.09 12.48
C ALA A 395 -8.31 -4.18 11.29
N LEU A 396 -7.35 -3.40 10.81
CA LEU A 396 -7.50 -2.57 9.62
C LEU A 396 -7.81 -3.42 8.38
N PHE A 397 -6.99 -4.45 8.10
CA PHE A 397 -7.22 -5.32 6.95
C PHE A 397 -8.54 -6.08 7.04
N LYS A 398 -8.90 -6.62 8.20
CA LYS A 398 -10.20 -7.26 8.42
C LYS A 398 -11.36 -6.30 8.15
N GLY A 399 -11.25 -5.04 8.60
CA GLY A 399 -12.25 -4.01 8.33
C GLY A 399 -12.43 -3.78 6.83
N VAL A 400 -11.34 -3.57 6.10
CA VAL A 400 -11.37 -3.40 4.64
C VAL A 400 -11.96 -4.63 3.95
N LEU A 401 -11.52 -5.83 4.29
CA LEU A 401 -12.00 -7.06 3.65
C LEU A 401 -13.49 -7.33 3.92
N ALA A 402 -13.94 -7.06 5.14
CA ALA A 402 -15.36 -7.21 5.49
C ALA A 402 -16.24 -6.17 4.79
N GLU A 403 -15.89 -4.87 4.91
CA GLU A 403 -16.72 -3.78 4.42
C GLU A 403 -16.67 -3.64 2.89
N HIS A 404 -15.50 -3.92 2.30
CA HIS A 404 -15.31 -3.76 0.86
C HIS A 404 -15.52 -5.05 0.07
N LEU A 405 -14.94 -6.17 0.46
CA LEU A 405 -15.02 -7.42 -0.30
C LEU A 405 -16.12 -8.36 0.20
N GLY A 406 -16.74 -8.06 1.35
CA GLY A 406 -17.82 -8.90 1.91
C GLY A 406 -17.31 -10.22 2.49
N VAL A 407 -16.03 -10.29 2.88
CA VAL A 407 -15.48 -11.50 3.52
C VAL A 407 -16.12 -11.65 4.92
N ASP A 408 -16.70 -12.81 5.18
CA ASP A 408 -17.37 -13.05 6.45
C ASP A 408 -16.39 -13.13 7.63
N ARG A 409 -16.91 -12.82 8.82
CA ARG A 409 -16.13 -12.73 10.05
C ARG A 409 -15.41 -14.03 10.40
N ARG A 410 -16.06 -15.17 10.21
CA ARG A 410 -15.46 -16.47 10.51
C ARG A 410 -14.27 -16.75 9.60
N ALA A 411 -14.44 -16.52 8.31
CA ALA A 411 -13.34 -16.67 7.35
C ALA A 411 -12.16 -15.73 7.69
N LEU A 412 -12.45 -14.47 8.08
CA LEU A 412 -11.40 -13.52 8.50
C LEU A 412 -10.63 -14.02 9.72
N ASP A 413 -11.32 -14.60 10.73
CA ASP A 413 -10.71 -14.98 12.00
C ASP A 413 -9.98 -16.32 11.97
N THR A 414 -10.41 -17.25 11.10
CA THR A 414 -9.90 -18.63 11.11
C THR A 414 -9.07 -19.00 9.89
N ALA A 415 -9.38 -18.42 8.73
CA ALA A 415 -8.71 -18.74 7.47
C ALA A 415 -7.77 -17.63 7.02
N VAL A 416 -8.26 -16.38 6.93
CA VAL A 416 -7.48 -15.26 6.37
C VAL A 416 -6.41 -14.79 7.37
N PHE A 417 -6.79 -14.58 8.63
CA PHE A 417 -5.89 -14.21 9.73
C PHE A 417 -6.04 -15.24 10.87
N PRO A 418 -5.45 -16.42 10.76
CA PRO A 418 -5.60 -17.45 11.78
C PRO A 418 -5.16 -16.95 13.16
N ASP A 419 -5.76 -17.51 14.20
CA ASP A 419 -5.49 -17.18 15.61
C ASP A 419 -5.69 -15.69 15.96
N SER A 420 -6.61 -15.01 15.26
CA SER A 420 -6.87 -13.58 15.44
C SER A 420 -8.32 -13.24 15.80
N ALA A 421 -9.09 -14.19 16.34
CA ALA A 421 -10.50 -13.96 16.70
C ALA A 421 -10.70 -12.81 17.72
N GLN A 422 -9.71 -12.58 18.58
CA GLN A 422 -9.70 -11.46 19.54
C GLN A 422 -9.46 -10.10 18.86
N VAL A 423 -8.88 -10.07 17.65
CA VAL A 423 -8.65 -8.85 16.89
C VAL A 423 -9.91 -8.52 16.09
N GLN A 424 -10.70 -7.58 16.62
CA GLN A 424 -11.94 -7.17 15.97
C GLN A 424 -11.63 -6.39 14.68
N PRO A 425 -12.38 -6.55 13.58
CA PRO A 425 -12.29 -5.68 12.43
C PRO A 425 -12.49 -4.22 12.83
N ALA A 426 -11.62 -3.33 12.35
CA ALA A 426 -11.86 -1.90 12.44
C ALA A 426 -13.16 -1.56 11.69
N ARG A 427 -14.00 -0.74 12.29
CA ARG A 427 -15.31 -0.37 11.73
C ARG A 427 -15.25 0.99 11.06
N GLY A 428 -16.07 1.15 10.03
CA GLY A 428 -16.15 2.41 9.31
C GLY A 428 -14.83 2.77 8.63
N VAL A 429 -14.06 1.78 8.18
CA VAL A 429 -12.82 2.02 7.42
C VAL A 429 -13.18 2.43 6.00
N VAL A 430 -14.16 1.77 5.40
CA VAL A 430 -14.64 1.98 4.03
C VAL A 430 -16.07 2.50 4.02
N ALA A 431 -16.96 1.91 4.84
CA ALA A 431 -18.41 2.15 4.81
C ALA A 431 -18.89 3.12 5.87
#